data_3a0c64fa8d14012beabc6028fd2bf03e
#
_entry.id   3a0c64fa8d14012beabc6028fd2bf03e
#
_cell.length_a   1.000
_cell.length_b   1.000
_cell.length_c   1.000
_cell.angle_alpha   90.00
_cell.angle_beta   90.00
_cell.angle_gamma   90.00
#
_symmetry.space_group_name_H-M   'P 1'
#
loop_
_entity.id
_entity.type
_entity.pdbx_description
1 polymer ?
#
loop_
_entity_poly.entity_id
_entity_poly.type
_entity_poly.pdbx_seq_one_letter_code
_entity_poly.pdbx_strand_id
1 'polypeptide(L)'
;VPLEEVEPVTEILKRFSTGAMSFGSISWEAHTSLAIAMNRIGGKSNTGEGGEDPIRYRPLPNGDNMRSAIKQVASARFGVTTNYLVNADDLQIKMAQGAKPGEGGQLPGHKVDRYIGRLRYSTPGVTLISPPPHHDIYSIEDLKQLIFDLKNTNPKARVSVKLVSESGVGTIAAG
;
A
#
# COMPACT_ATOMS: atom_id res chain seq x y z
N VAL A 1 -28.52 -15.70 -20.51
CA VAL A 1 -27.16 -16.26 -20.57
C VAL A 1 -27.13 -17.40 -19.57
N PRO A 2 -26.72 -18.62 -19.98
CA PRO A 2 -26.53 -19.73 -19.06
C PRO A 2 -25.51 -19.40 -17.95
N LEU A 3 -25.69 -19.95 -16.75
CA LEU A 3 -24.85 -19.62 -15.60
C LEU A 3 -23.38 -20.00 -15.82
N GLU A 4 -23.13 -21.06 -16.56
CA GLU A 4 -21.78 -21.52 -16.94
C GLU A 4 -21.03 -20.58 -17.89
N GLU A 5 -21.75 -19.69 -18.55
CA GLU A 5 -21.17 -18.65 -19.42
C GLU A 5 -20.91 -17.33 -18.66
N VAL A 6 -21.36 -17.23 -17.41
CA VAL A 6 -21.17 -16.04 -16.57
C VAL A 6 -19.87 -16.20 -15.77
N GLU A 7 -19.07 -15.12 -15.71
CA GLU A 7 -17.85 -15.13 -14.93
C GLU A 7 -18.13 -15.45 -13.45
N PRO A 8 -17.44 -16.42 -12.85
CA PRO A 8 -17.62 -16.78 -11.45
C PRO A 8 -17.32 -15.62 -10.50
N VAL A 9 -18.08 -15.51 -9.41
CA VAL A 9 -17.88 -14.49 -8.38
C VAL A 9 -16.44 -14.52 -7.84
N THR A 10 -15.86 -15.71 -7.68
CA THR A 10 -14.46 -15.88 -7.23
C THR A 10 -13.44 -15.25 -8.16
N GLU A 11 -13.69 -15.21 -9.47
CA GLU A 11 -12.80 -14.52 -10.43
C GLU A 11 -13.03 -12.99 -10.39
N ILE A 12 -14.28 -12.56 -10.23
CA ILE A 12 -14.62 -11.15 -10.08
C ILE A 12 -13.93 -10.56 -8.83
N LEU A 13 -13.99 -11.27 -7.70
CA LEU A 13 -13.42 -10.81 -6.43
C LEU A 13 -11.90 -10.59 -6.47
N LYS A 14 -11.17 -11.31 -7.29
CA LYS A 14 -9.71 -11.13 -7.48
C LYS A 14 -9.32 -9.72 -7.99
N ARG A 15 -10.26 -9.01 -8.59
CA ARG A 15 -10.05 -7.65 -9.10
C ARG A 15 -10.36 -6.54 -8.08
N PHE A 16 -10.90 -6.90 -6.92
CA PHE A 16 -11.25 -5.93 -5.88
C PHE A 16 -10.08 -5.70 -4.91
N SER A 17 -9.93 -4.45 -4.52
CA SER A 17 -8.97 -4.06 -3.49
C SER A 17 -9.57 -3.03 -2.54
N THR A 18 -9.07 -2.96 -1.31
CA THR A 18 -9.42 -1.88 -0.40
C THR A 18 -8.72 -0.59 -0.81
N GLY A 19 -9.24 0.55 -0.35
CA GLY A 19 -8.49 1.80 -0.34
C GLY A 19 -7.19 1.65 0.47
N ALA A 20 -6.22 2.50 0.18
CA ALA A 20 -4.95 2.55 0.91
C ALA A 20 -5.14 3.32 2.23
N MET A 21 -5.37 2.61 3.31
CA MET A 21 -5.53 3.16 4.66
C MET A 21 -4.38 2.68 5.53
N SER A 22 -3.59 3.61 6.08
CA SER A 22 -2.43 3.24 6.89
C SER A 22 -2.81 2.89 8.32
N PHE A 23 -2.07 1.92 8.90
CA PHE A 23 -2.12 1.69 10.33
C PHE A 23 -1.62 2.95 11.08
N GLY A 24 -2.42 3.43 12.01
CA GLY A 24 -2.24 4.70 12.69
C GLY A 24 -3.23 5.78 12.22
N SER A 25 -3.69 5.75 10.97
CA SER A 25 -4.90 6.47 10.57
C SER A 25 -6.17 5.69 10.94
N ILE A 26 -6.12 4.36 10.84
CA ILE A 26 -7.11 3.42 11.38
C ILE A 26 -6.46 2.53 12.45
N SER A 27 -7.25 1.85 13.28
CA SER A 27 -6.75 0.97 14.33
C SER A 27 -6.13 -0.31 13.80
N TRP A 28 -5.40 -1.01 14.66
CA TRP A 28 -4.85 -2.34 14.38
C TRP A 28 -5.95 -3.33 13.97
N GLU A 29 -7.04 -3.35 14.74
CA GLU A 29 -8.17 -4.26 14.54
C GLU A 29 -8.84 -4.02 13.18
N ALA A 30 -9.09 -2.76 12.83
CA ALA A 30 -9.67 -2.42 11.54
C ALA A 30 -8.72 -2.80 10.39
N HIS A 31 -7.44 -2.50 10.51
CA HIS A 31 -6.45 -2.76 9.46
C HIS A 31 -6.24 -4.27 9.23
N THR A 32 -6.19 -5.06 10.31
CA THR A 32 -6.04 -6.52 10.22
C THR A 32 -7.31 -7.22 9.77
N SER A 33 -8.48 -6.77 10.24
CA SER A 33 -9.78 -7.31 9.81
C SER A 33 -10.01 -7.14 8.32
N LEU A 34 -9.68 -5.97 7.77
CA LEU A 34 -9.74 -5.74 6.31
C LEU A 34 -8.82 -6.69 5.54
N ALA A 35 -7.59 -6.90 6.04
CA ALA A 35 -6.66 -7.81 5.40
C ALA A 35 -7.16 -9.26 5.41
N ILE A 36 -7.66 -9.73 6.56
CA ILE A 36 -8.23 -11.08 6.69
C ILE A 36 -9.43 -11.25 5.77
N ALA A 37 -10.35 -10.28 5.77
CA ALA A 37 -11.55 -10.34 4.94
C ALA A 37 -11.20 -10.43 3.45
N MET A 38 -10.30 -9.58 2.98
CA MET A 38 -9.88 -9.59 1.57
C MET A 38 -9.14 -10.88 1.21
N ASN A 39 -8.26 -11.38 2.08
CA ASN A 39 -7.56 -12.64 1.84
C ASN A 39 -8.53 -13.83 1.76
N ARG A 40 -9.58 -13.86 2.60
CA ARG A 40 -10.60 -14.93 2.57
C ARG A 40 -11.39 -14.97 1.27
N ILE A 41 -11.71 -13.81 0.70
CA ILE A 41 -12.51 -13.72 -0.53
C ILE A 41 -11.66 -13.71 -1.81
N GLY A 42 -10.32 -13.73 -1.69
CA GLY A 42 -9.40 -13.68 -2.83
C GLY A 42 -9.18 -12.27 -3.40
N GLY A 43 -9.67 -11.23 -2.72
CA GLY A 43 -9.37 -9.83 -3.02
C GLY A 43 -8.03 -9.39 -2.43
N LYS A 44 -7.76 -8.08 -2.44
CA LYS A 44 -6.48 -7.53 -1.96
C LYS A 44 -6.70 -6.36 -1.01
N SER A 45 -6.09 -6.42 0.17
CA SER A 45 -5.99 -5.25 1.04
C SER A 45 -4.70 -4.47 0.78
N ASN A 46 -4.73 -3.16 1.05
CA ASN A 46 -3.62 -2.24 0.86
C ASN A 46 -3.14 -1.73 2.22
N THR A 47 -1.84 -1.80 2.48
CA THR A 47 -1.24 -1.32 3.74
C THR A 47 -1.39 0.18 3.96
N GLY A 48 -1.59 0.96 2.89
CA GLY A 48 -1.31 2.39 2.96
C GLY A 48 0.19 2.66 3.18
N GLU A 49 0.53 3.90 3.52
CA GLU A 49 1.91 4.38 3.63
C GLU A 49 2.56 4.20 5.01
N GLY A 50 1.96 3.43 5.90
CA GLY A 50 2.43 3.27 7.29
C GLY A 50 3.30 2.06 7.57
N GLY A 51 3.64 1.27 6.56
CA GLY A 51 4.32 -0.01 6.74
C GLY A 51 3.38 -1.13 7.21
N GLU A 52 3.94 -2.27 7.54
CA GLU A 52 3.19 -3.42 8.06
C GLU A 52 4.07 -4.21 9.05
N ASP A 53 3.52 -4.53 10.23
CA ASP A 53 4.27 -5.30 11.23
C ASP A 53 4.54 -6.72 10.72
N PRO A 54 5.80 -7.22 10.78
CA PRO A 54 6.17 -8.55 10.33
C PRO A 54 5.40 -9.70 11.01
N ILE A 55 4.81 -9.49 12.20
CA ILE A 55 3.97 -10.48 12.86
C ILE A 55 2.79 -10.89 11.96
N ARG A 56 2.34 -10.01 11.07
CA ARG A 56 1.23 -10.22 10.15
C ARG A 56 1.56 -11.17 9.00
N TYR A 57 2.85 -11.45 8.77
CA TYR A 57 3.30 -12.37 7.71
C TYR A 57 3.16 -13.84 8.09
N ARG A 58 2.86 -14.11 9.36
CA ARG A 58 2.62 -15.46 9.87
C ARG A 58 1.12 -15.75 9.88
N PRO A 59 0.68 -16.89 9.34
CA PRO A 59 -0.71 -17.30 9.45
C PRO A 59 -1.13 -17.45 10.92
N LEU A 60 -2.38 -17.13 11.21
CA LEU A 60 -2.99 -17.38 12.51
C LEU A 60 -3.27 -18.88 12.71
N PRO A 61 -3.47 -19.36 13.95
CA PRO A 61 -3.76 -20.77 14.23
C PRO A 61 -4.98 -21.32 13.50
N ASN A 62 -5.95 -20.46 13.18
CA ASN A 62 -7.15 -20.82 12.42
C ASN A 62 -6.94 -20.80 10.88
N GLY A 63 -5.71 -20.56 10.41
CA GLY A 63 -5.36 -20.47 9.00
C GLY A 63 -5.55 -19.09 8.36
N ASP A 64 -6.10 -18.11 9.07
CA ASP A 64 -6.26 -16.76 8.55
C ASP A 64 -4.90 -16.08 8.34
N ASN A 65 -4.85 -15.20 7.35
CA ASN A 65 -3.69 -14.41 7.03
C ASN A 65 -4.00 -12.91 7.19
N MET A 66 -3.22 -12.24 8.03
CA MET A 66 -3.34 -10.80 8.28
C MET A 66 -2.52 -9.95 7.30
N ARG A 67 -1.72 -10.57 6.43
CA ARG A 67 -0.85 -9.88 5.48
C ARG A 67 -1.67 -9.13 4.44
N SER A 68 -1.39 -7.84 4.24
CA SER A 68 -1.94 -7.10 3.12
C SER A 68 -1.20 -7.44 1.82
N ALA A 69 -1.96 -7.80 0.79
CA ALA A 69 -1.40 -8.19 -0.50
C ALA A 69 -0.72 -7.02 -1.24
N ILE A 70 -1.30 -5.81 -1.12
CA ILE A 70 -0.75 -4.59 -1.71
C ILE A 70 0.03 -3.84 -0.64
N LYS A 71 1.30 -3.56 -0.91
CA LYS A 71 2.17 -2.77 -0.04
C LYS A 71 2.55 -1.46 -0.71
N GLN A 72 2.17 -0.36 -0.06
CA GLN A 72 2.38 0.97 -0.60
C GLN A 72 3.78 1.51 -0.27
N VAL A 73 4.40 2.17 -1.23
CA VAL A 73 5.69 2.86 -1.13
C VAL A 73 5.44 4.34 -1.43
N ALA A 74 5.38 5.15 -0.38
CA ALA A 74 5.15 6.59 -0.50
C ALA A 74 6.47 7.38 -0.42
N SER A 75 6.43 8.70 -0.62
CA SER A 75 7.60 9.57 -0.60
C SER A 75 8.42 9.49 0.69
N ALA A 76 7.76 9.37 1.84
CA ALA A 76 8.44 9.28 3.14
C ALA A 76 9.02 7.88 3.45
N ARG A 77 8.70 6.85 2.65
CA ARG A 77 9.20 5.48 2.83
C ARG A 77 8.95 4.89 4.23
N PHE A 78 7.91 5.33 4.96
CA PHE A 78 7.61 4.83 6.31
C PHE A 78 7.44 3.31 6.34
N GLY A 79 8.27 2.64 7.15
CA GLY A 79 8.21 1.19 7.32
C GLY A 79 8.62 0.36 6.11
N VAL A 80 9.18 0.98 5.06
CA VAL A 80 9.64 0.27 3.85
C VAL A 80 10.99 -0.39 4.13
N THR A 81 10.96 -1.70 4.27
CA THR A 81 12.14 -2.56 4.43
C THR A 81 12.13 -3.65 3.38
N THR A 82 13.25 -4.33 3.18
CA THR A 82 13.30 -5.49 2.28
C THR A 82 12.29 -6.55 2.71
N ASN A 83 12.15 -6.81 4.02
CA ASN A 83 11.17 -7.76 4.53
C ASN A 83 9.73 -7.35 4.20
N TYR A 84 9.42 -6.06 4.28
CA TYR A 84 8.13 -5.52 3.84
C TYR A 84 7.90 -5.77 2.34
N LEU A 85 8.87 -5.44 1.51
CA LEU A 85 8.75 -5.54 0.04
C LEU A 85 8.61 -6.98 -0.45
N VAL A 86 9.38 -7.93 0.10
CA VAL A 86 9.34 -9.33 -0.36
C VAL A 86 8.05 -10.06 0.06
N ASN A 87 7.30 -9.52 1.02
CA ASN A 87 6.01 -10.06 1.46
C ASN A 87 4.80 -9.45 0.72
N ALA A 88 5.02 -8.73 -0.38
CA ALA A 88 3.96 -8.15 -1.21
C ALA A 88 3.61 -9.04 -2.41
N ASP A 89 2.34 -9.03 -2.80
CA ASP A 89 1.87 -9.52 -4.11
C ASP A 89 1.83 -8.38 -5.13
N ASP A 90 1.67 -7.13 -4.63
CA ASP A 90 1.69 -5.91 -5.42
C ASP A 90 2.41 -4.81 -4.64
N LEU A 91 3.40 -4.18 -5.25
CA LEU A 91 4.10 -3.02 -4.73
C LEU A 91 3.53 -1.78 -5.41
N GLN A 92 2.91 -0.89 -4.62
CA GLN A 92 2.26 0.29 -5.15
C GLN A 92 3.05 1.55 -4.82
N ILE A 93 3.60 2.21 -5.82
CA ILE A 93 4.24 3.52 -5.68
C ILE A 93 3.14 4.58 -5.56
N LYS A 94 3.12 5.31 -4.43
CA LYS A 94 2.18 6.41 -4.23
C LYS A 94 2.83 7.72 -4.65
N MET A 95 2.44 8.26 -5.81
CA MET A 95 2.95 9.55 -6.29
C MET A 95 2.29 10.73 -5.57
N ALA A 96 0.97 10.67 -5.36
CA ALA A 96 0.20 11.73 -4.71
C ALA A 96 -1.14 11.19 -4.17
N GLN A 97 -1.90 12.03 -3.48
CA GLN A 97 -3.28 11.73 -3.09
C GLN A 97 -4.22 12.84 -3.53
N GLY A 98 -5.38 12.45 -4.11
CA GLY A 98 -6.31 13.39 -4.73
C GLY A 98 -6.97 14.38 -3.77
N ALA A 99 -7.22 13.97 -2.51
CA ALA A 99 -7.83 14.84 -1.51
C ALA A 99 -6.94 16.01 -1.07
N LYS A 100 -5.62 15.84 -1.14
CA LYS A 100 -4.62 16.83 -0.69
C LYS A 100 -3.39 16.82 -1.62
N PRO A 101 -3.53 17.15 -2.90
CA PRO A 101 -2.46 16.95 -3.87
C PRO A 101 -1.22 17.82 -3.58
N GLY A 102 -1.38 19.02 -2.99
CA GLY A 102 -0.29 19.91 -2.63
C GLY A 102 0.28 19.72 -1.23
N GLU A 103 -0.45 19.06 -0.32
CA GLU A 103 -0.05 18.87 1.08
C GLU A 103 0.54 17.49 1.37
N GLY A 104 0.11 16.46 0.63
CA GLY A 104 0.51 15.07 0.84
C GLY A 104 -0.14 14.42 2.06
N GLY A 105 0.44 13.30 2.52
CA GLY A 105 -0.02 12.56 3.68
C GLY A 105 0.50 13.14 4.99
N GLN A 106 -0.33 13.09 6.05
CA GLN A 106 0.04 13.53 7.38
C GLN A 106 -0.54 12.60 8.45
N LEU A 107 0.26 12.30 9.47
CA LEU A 107 -0.20 11.66 10.71
C LEU A 107 0.14 12.57 11.88
N PRO A 108 -0.87 13.11 12.61
CA PRO A 108 -0.63 13.99 13.75
C PRO A 108 0.16 13.30 14.86
N GLY A 109 1.04 14.05 15.54
CA GLY A 109 1.94 13.49 16.57
C GLY A 109 1.24 12.74 17.70
N HIS A 110 0.03 13.18 18.12
CA HIS A 110 -0.74 12.49 19.15
C HIS A 110 -1.19 11.07 18.76
N LYS A 111 -1.21 10.75 17.47
CA LYS A 111 -1.48 9.39 16.95
C LYS A 111 -0.20 8.55 16.77
N VAL A 112 0.97 9.18 16.85
CA VAL A 112 2.25 8.49 16.71
C VAL A 112 2.71 7.99 18.08
N ASP A 113 2.15 6.88 18.52
CA ASP A 113 2.58 6.21 19.74
C ASP A 113 3.94 5.48 19.54
N ARG A 114 4.41 4.81 20.58
CA ARG A 114 5.69 4.07 20.53
C ARG A 114 5.67 2.93 19.50
N TYR A 115 4.52 2.29 19.32
CA TYR A 115 4.39 1.19 18.38
C TYR A 115 4.40 1.68 16.93
N ILE A 116 3.61 2.71 16.63
CA ILE A 116 3.57 3.33 15.31
C ILE A 116 4.91 3.99 14.98
N GLY A 117 5.54 4.67 15.95
CA GLY A 117 6.88 5.24 15.77
C GLY A 117 7.91 4.21 15.38
N ARG A 118 7.93 3.06 16.08
CA ARG A 118 8.82 1.94 15.74
C ARG A 118 8.55 1.38 14.35
N LEU A 119 7.28 1.15 14.01
CA LEU A 119 6.87 0.57 12.72
C LEU A 119 7.23 1.48 11.54
N ARG A 120 7.12 2.78 11.73
CA ARG A 120 7.42 3.79 10.71
C ARG A 120 8.87 4.26 10.71
N TYR A 121 9.70 3.74 11.61
CA TYR A 121 11.09 4.19 11.82
C TYR A 121 11.17 5.70 12.12
N SER A 122 10.30 6.17 13.01
CA SER A 122 10.12 7.58 13.35
C SER A 122 10.05 7.80 14.86
N THR A 123 10.12 9.07 15.28
CA THR A 123 10.06 9.43 16.71
C THR A 123 8.60 9.50 17.18
N PRO A 124 8.23 8.79 18.27
CA PRO A 124 6.91 8.89 18.87
C PRO A 124 6.58 10.34 19.28
N GLY A 125 5.32 10.72 19.14
CA GLY A 125 4.81 12.05 19.50
C GLY A 125 5.07 13.14 18.47
N VAL A 126 5.87 12.87 17.44
CA VAL A 126 6.18 13.83 16.37
C VAL A 126 5.24 13.63 15.19
N THR A 127 4.68 14.71 14.67
CA THR A 127 3.86 14.66 13.45
C THR A 127 4.68 14.16 12.27
N LEU A 128 4.14 13.20 11.54
CA LEU A 128 4.76 12.61 10.37
C LEU A 128 4.14 13.18 9.10
N ILE A 129 4.98 13.58 8.17
CA ILE A 129 4.59 14.15 6.88
C ILE A 129 5.18 13.30 5.76
N SER A 130 4.34 12.94 4.79
CA SER A 130 4.74 12.31 3.53
C SER A 130 4.38 13.28 2.40
N PRO A 131 5.33 14.10 1.92
CA PRO A 131 5.07 15.13 0.91
C PRO A 131 4.65 14.52 -0.43
N PRO A 132 3.91 15.24 -1.29
CA PRO A 132 3.39 14.69 -2.54
C PRO A 132 4.50 14.22 -3.49
N PRO A 133 5.56 14.98 -3.80
CA PRO A 133 6.62 14.49 -4.66
C PRO A 133 7.59 13.59 -3.89
N HIS A 134 8.01 12.50 -4.51
CA HIS A 134 9.19 11.79 -4.07
C HIS A 134 10.43 12.63 -4.35
N HIS A 135 11.29 12.83 -3.37
CA HIS A 135 12.50 13.66 -3.53
C HIS A 135 13.56 13.03 -4.46
N ASP A 136 13.37 11.78 -4.85
CA ASP A 136 14.21 11.01 -5.76
C ASP A 136 13.55 10.77 -7.13
N ILE A 137 12.36 11.34 -7.38
CA ILE A 137 11.62 11.18 -8.63
C ILE A 137 11.28 12.55 -9.20
N TYR A 138 11.98 12.94 -10.27
CA TYR A 138 11.79 14.21 -10.97
C TYR A 138 11.41 14.02 -12.44
N SER A 139 11.46 12.78 -12.93
CA SER A 139 11.16 12.42 -14.32
C SER A 139 10.55 11.03 -14.42
N ILE A 140 10.03 10.68 -15.60
CA ILE A 140 9.55 9.32 -15.87
C ILE A 140 10.69 8.29 -15.82
N GLU A 141 11.91 8.69 -16.14
CA GLU A 141 13.11 7.84 -16.05
C GLU A 141 13.43 7.50 -14.58
N ASP A 142 13.32 8.46 -13.67
CA ASP A 142 13.49 8.23 -12.23
C ASP A 142 12.42 7.28 -11.70
N LEU A 143 11.15 7.45 -12.14
CA LEU A 143 10.08 6.53 -11.79
C LEU A 143 10.34 5.13 -12.33
N LYS A 144 10.82 5.02 -13.56
CA LYS A 144 11.23 3.74 -14.16
C LYS A 144 12.32 3.07 -13.34
N GLN A 145 13.30 3.84 -12.84
CA GLN A 145 14.36 3.31 -11.97
C GLN A 145 13.78 2.74 -10.68
N LEU A 146 12.86 3.45 -10.00
CA LEU A 146 12.21 2.94 -8.80
C LEU A 146 11.38 1.67 -9.10
N ILE A 147 10.65 1.63 -10.21
CA ILE A 147 9.91 0.43 -10.64
C ILE A 147 10.88 -0.75 -10.83
N PHE A 148 12.01 -0.50 -11.48
CA PHE A 148 13.04 -1.51 -11.72
C PHE A 148 13.62 -2.03 -10.38
N ASP A 149 13.97 -1.15 -9.45
CA ASP A 149 14.52 -1.50 -8.15
C ASP A 149 13.54 -2.34 -7.31
N LEU A 150 12.27 -1.94 -7.29
CA LEU A 150 11.20 -2.70 -6.61
C LEU A 150 10.99 -4.07 -7.26
N LYS A 151 11.03 -4.14 -8.58
CA LYS A 151 10.89 -5.38 -9.33
C LYS A 151 12.06 -6.34 -9.09
N ASN A 152 13.27 -5.81 -8.95
CA ASN A 152 14.44 -6.62 -8.59
C ASN A 152 14.41 -7.08 -7.14
N THR A 153 13.87 -6.27 -6.23
CA THR A 153 13.70 -6.64 -4.81
C THR A 153 12.67 -7.76 -4.65
N ASN A 154 11.57 -7.70 -5.40
CA ASN A 154 10.54 -8.74 -5.39
C ASN A 154 10.07 -9.04 -6.83
N PRO A 155 10.77 -9.95 -7.55
CA PRO A 155 10.43 -10.30 -8.94
C PRO A 155 9.03 -10.90 -9.13
N LYS A 156 8.46 -11.47 -8.07
CA LYS A 156 7.13 -12.10 -8.10
C LYS A 156 5.99 -11.09 -7.97
N ALA A 157 6.24 -9.97 -7.29
CA ALA A 157 5.24 -8.94 -7.11
C ALA A 157 4.98 -8.17 -8.41
N ARG A 158 3.73 -7.74 -8.59
CA ARG A 158 3.43 -6.68 -9.54
C ARG A 158 3.93 -5.36 -8.99
N VAL A 159 4.26 -4.42 -9.87
CA VAL A 159 4.54 -3.03 -9.48
C VAL A 159 3.50 -2.15 -10.14
N SER A 160 2.81 -1.35 -9.35
CA SER A 160 1.79 -0.41 -9.80
C SER A 160 2.11 1.00 -9.33
N VAL A 161 1.57 1.99 -10.03
CA VAL A 161 1.75 3.41 -9.69
C VAL A 161 0.37 4.02 -9.43
N LYS A 162 0.20 4.60 -8.25
CA LYS A 162 -1.02 5.33 -7.90
C LYS A 162 -0.88 6.77 -8.35
N LEU A 163 -1.75 7.18 -9.25
CA LEU A 163 -1.89 8.54 -9.75
C LEU A 163 -3.15 9.20 -9.18
N VAL A 164 -3.22 10.53 -9.28
CA VAL A 164 -4.43 11.28 -8.96
C VAL A 164 -5.44 11.10 -10.11
N SER A 165 -6.70 10.83 -9.76
CA SER A 165 -7.80 10.77 -10.75
C SER A 165 -8.24 12.19 -11.13
N GLU A 166 -7.60 12.73 -12.14
CA GLU A 166 -7.83 14.08 -12.65
C GLU A 166 -7.86 14.10 -14.18
N SER A 167 -8.23 15.25 -14.75
CA SER A 167 -8.17 15.44 -16.21
C SER A 167 -6.73 15.27 -16.70
N GLY A 168 -6.54 14.47 -17.75
CA GLY A 168 -5.22 14.18 -18.31
C GLY A 168 -4.47 13.01 -17.66
N VAL A 169 -5.03 12.35 -16.64
CA VAL A 169 -4.36 11.21 -15.98
C VAL A 169 -4.00 10.07 -16.95
N GLY A 170 -4.81 9.86 -17.99
CA GLY A 170 -4.51 8.88 -19.03
C GLY A 170 -3.24 9.17 -19.80
N THR A 171 -2.96 10.45 -20.08
CA THR A 171 -1.70 10.89 -20.72
C THR A 171 -0.50 10.66 -19.80
N ILE A 172 -0.65 10.98 -18.52
CA ILE A 172 0.38 10.70 -17.50
C ILE A 172 0.66 9.20 -17.40
N ALA A 173 -0.39 8.38 -17.42
CA ALA A 173 -0.24 6.92 -17.34
C ALA A 173 0.40 6.30 -18.58
N ALA A 174 0.26 6.93 -19.75
CA ALA A 174 0.90 6.49 -20.99
C ALA A 174 2.42 6.75 -21.01
N GLY A 175 2.87 7.81 -20.34
CA GLY A 175 4.31 8.14 -20.17
C GLY A 175 4.98 7.25 -19.16
#